data_630bfe234fe5264fa50262150e692742
#
_entry.id   630bfe234fe5264fa50262150e692742
#
_cell.length_a   1.000
_cell.length_b   1.000
_cell.length_c   1.000
_cell.angle_alpha   90.00
_cell.angle_beta   90.00
_cell.angle_gamma   90.00
#
_symmetry.space_group_name_H-M   'P 1'
#
loop_
_entity.id
_entity.type
_entity.pdbx_description
1 polymer ?
#
loop_
_entity_poly.entity_id
_entity_poly.type
_entity_poly.pdbx_seq_one_letter_code
_entity_poly.pdbx_strand_id
1 'polypeptide(L)'
;MTKPDYREEARALLSQPRGGLGTLAERAGQLYPFVSLVLPAQDPDGALILLLSDLSDHAKNLQRDPRASLLMDGTLTLKEPLTGPRLTLIGEVHLSPDQAGDKAHYLSVHPEAEMYAGFGDFKFYRFRIAEGLFVAGFGRIFRLTPEELR
;
A
#
# COMPACT_ATOMS: atom_id res chain seq x y z
N MET A 1 -22.07 -25.79 -2.84
CA MET A 1 -20.95 -25.24 -2.05
C MET A 1 -20.89 -23.75 -2.27
N THR A 2 -20.98 -22.99 -1.19
CA THR A 2 -20.87 -21.55 -1.29
C THR A 2 -19.45 -21.18 -1.72
N LYS A 3 -19.36 -20.20 -2.62
CA LYS A 3 -18.08 -19.65 -3.03
C LYS A 3 -17.36 -19.10 -1.79
N PRO A 4 -16.10 -19.48 -1.55
CA PRO A 4 -15.36 -18.95 -0.41
C PRO A 4 -15.36 -17.42 -0.42
N ASP A 5 -15.42 -16.80 0.75
CA ASP A 5 -15.41 -15.35 0.84
C ASP A 5 -13.97 -14.84 0.79
N TYR A 6 -13.45 -14.68 -0.42
CA TYR A 6 -12.12 -14.18 -0.66
C TYR A 6 -11.93 -12.73 -0.21
N ARG A 7 -13.03 -12.01 0.00
CA ARG A 7 -12.96 -10.62 0.47
C ARG A 7 -12.37 -10.53 1.85
N GLU A 8 -12.73 -11.45 2.74
CA GLU A 8 -12.18 -11.48 4.09
C GLU A 8 -10.67 -11.76 4.08
N GLU A 9 -10.24 -12.76 3.30
CA GLU A 9 -8.82 -13.07 3.16
C GLU A 9 -8.03 -11.90 2.55
N ALA A 10 -8.59 -11.25 1.53
CA ALA A 10 -7.95 -10.10 0.90
C ALA A 10 -7.85 -8.92 1.87
N ARG A 11 -8.93 -8.63 2.62
CA ARG A 11 -8.91 -7.57 3.62
C ARG A 11 -7.88 -7.81 4.71
N ALA A 12 -7.67 -9.06 5.09
CA ALA A 12 -6.65 -9.39 6.09
C ALA A 12 -5.24 -9.00 5.62
N LEU A 13 -4.97 -9.03 4.31
CA LEU A 13 -3.68 -8.62 3.77
C LEU A 13 -3.42 -7.12 3.87
N LEU A 14 -4.46 -6.30 4.02
CA LEU A 14 -4.29 -4.86 4.21
C LEU A 14 -3.60 -4.51 5.53
N SER A 15 -3.53 -5.45 6.45
CA SER A 15 -2.86 -5.28 7.74
C SER A 15 -1.39 -5.73 7.72
N GLN A 16 -0.87 -6.15 6.56
CA GLN A 16 0.54 -6.49 6.46
C GLN A 16 1.41 -5.29 6.81
N PRO A 17 2.48 -5.48 7.61
CA PRO A 17 3.28 -4.35 8.09
C PRO A 17 4.17 -3.71 7.03
N ARG A 18 4.38 -4.37 5.90
CA ARG A 18 5.19 -3.85 4.79
C ARG A 18 4.60 -4.21 3.46
N GLY A 19 4.91 -3.37 2.46
CA GLY A 19 4.49 -3.59 1.09
C GLY A 19 5.48 -3.02 0.10
N GLY A 20 5.37 -3.46 -1.15
CA GLY A 20 6.12 -2.91 -2.27
C GLY A 20 5.28 -1.87 -3.00
N LEU A 21 5.73 -0.61 -2.95
CA LEU A 21 5.03 0.49 -3.60
C LEU A 21 5.63 0.74 -4.98
N GLY A 22 4.80 0.59 -6.02
CA GLY A 22 5.18 0.91 -7.39
C GLY A 22 4.76 2.33 -7.74
N THR A 23 5.71 3.13 -8.21
CA THR A 23 5.50 4.50 -8.66
C THR A 23 6.13 4.68 -10.04
N LEU A 24 5.88 5.82 -10.67
CA LEU A 24 6.41 6.10 -12.02
C LEU A 24 7.59 7.06 -11.90
N ALA A 25 8.78 6.55 -12.20
CA ALA A 25 10.01 7.31 -12.18
C ALA A 25 10.34 7.83 -13.59
N GLU A 26 10.72 9.10 -13.69
CA GLU A 26 11.18 9.66 -14.96
C GLU A 26 12.70 9.64 -15.02
N ARG A 27 13.22 9.06 -16.10
CA ARG A 27 14.67 9.01 -16.38
C ARG A 27 14.88 9.26 -17.87
N ALA A 28 15.66 10.29 -18.20
CA ALA A 28 15.95 10.66 -19.58
C ALA A 28 14.69 10.81 -20.46
N GLY A 29 13.63 11.42 -19.91
CA GLY A 29 12.39 11.67 -20.66
C GLY A 29 11.46 10.47 -20.76
N GLN A 30 11.77 9.35 -20.13
CA GLN A 30 10.94 8.14 -20.16
C GLN A 30 10.48 7.76 -18.77
N LEU A 31 9.31 7.12 -18.69
CA LEU A 31 8.74 6.64 -17.44
C LEU A 31 9.12 5.18 -17.22
N TYR A 32 9.60 4.91 -16.02
CA TYR A 32 9.91 3.55 -15.58
C TYR A 32 9.11 3.22 -14.33
N PRO A 33 8.56 2.00 -14.23
CA PRO A 33 8.03 1.52 -12.95
C PRO A 33 9.16 1.43 -11.92
N PHE A 34 8.90 1.97 -10.74
CA PHE A 34 9.89 2.04 -9.66
C PHE A 34 9.27 1.47 -8.40
N VAL A 35 9.87 0.44 -7.82
CA VAL A 35 9.34 -0.25 -6.64
C VAL A 35 10.20 0.05 -5.43
N SER A 36 9.55 0.43 -4.33
CA SER A 36 10.23 0.72 -3.07
C SER A 36 9.49 0.09 -1.90
N LEU A 37 10.21 -0.20 -0.83
CA LEU A 37 9.63 -0.73 0.40
C LEU A 37 8.93 0.39 1.16
N VAL A 38 7.71 0.14 1.62
CA VAL A 38 6.96 1.05 2.48
C VAL A 38 6.32 0.28 3.63
N LEU A 39 5.93 1.02 4.67
CA LEU A 39 5.22 0.47 5.84
C LEU A 39 3.84 1.10 5.87
N PRO A 40 2.83 0.49 5.24
CA PRO A 40 1.49 1.06 5.22
C PRO A 40 0.76 0.85 6.54
N ALA A 41 -0.15 1.76 6.87
CA ALA A 41 -1.09 1.60 7.97
C ALA A 41 -2.51 1.73 7.43
N GLN A 42 -3.33 0.72 7.72
CA GLN A 42 -4.71 0.71 7.26
C GLN A 42 -5.54 1.76 8.01
N ASP A 43 -6.21 2.62 7.25
CA ASP A 43 -7.16 3.59 7.79
C ASP A 43 -8.55 2.94 7.88
N PRO A 44 -9.32 3.21 8.95
CA PRO A 44 -10.68 2.67 9.05
C PRO A 44 -11.58 2.99 7.86
N ASP A 45 -11.33 4.08 7.14
CA ASP A 45 -12.12 4.51 5.98
C ASP A 45 -11.71 3.80 4.69
N GLY A 46 -10.78 2.85 4.75
CA GLY A 46 -10.42 2.01 3.61
C GLY A 46 -9.25 2.50 2.77
N ALA A 47 -8.60 3.59 3.16
CA ALA A 47 -7.33 4.02 2.55
C ALA A 47 -6.16 3.42 3.31
N LEU A 48 -4.98 3.46 2.71
CA LEU A 48 -3.75 3.09 3.39
C LEU A 48 -2.90 4.34 3.58
N ILE A 49 -2.41 4.54 4.81
CA ILE A 49 -1.57 5.69 5.15
C ILE A 49 -0.11 5.30 4.99
N LEU A 50 0.64 6.18 4.34
CA LEU A 50 2.09 6.02 4.13
C LEU A 50 2.81 7.22 4.75
N LEU A 51 3.97 6.97 5.34
CA LEU A 51 4.86 8.04 5.83
C LEU A 51 6.09 8.07 4.93
N LEU A 52 6.23 9.13 4.15
CA LEU A 52 7.27 9.24 3.14
C LEU A 52 8.08 10.51 3.33
N SER A 53 9.39 10.42 3.10
CA SER A 53 10.25 11.60 3.05
C SER A 53 10.12 12.28 1.69
N ASP A 54 9.98 13.60 1.67
CA ASP A 54 9.98 14.40 0.44
C ASP A 54 11.30 14.28 -0.33
N LEU A 55 12.36 13.84 0.33
CA LEU A 55 13.68 13.64 -0.28
C LEU A 55 13.77 12.29 -1.01
N SER A 56 12.83 11.39 -0.79
CA SER A 56 12.86 10.06 -1.40
C SER A 56 12.40 10.09 -2.86
N ASP A 57 12.90 9.12 -3.64
CA ASP A 57 12.50 9.00 -5.03
C ASP A 57 11.01 8.72 -5.17
N HIS A 58 10.44 7.84 -4.34
CA HIS A 58 9.02 7.52 -4.46
C HIS A 58 8.14 8.74 -4.17
N ALA A 59 8.48 9.59 -3.20
CA ALA A 59 7.72 10.80 -2.94
C ALA A 59 7.79 11.78 -4.11
N LYS A 60 8.97 11.95 -4.69
CA LYS A 60 9.16 12.80 -5.88
C LYS A 60 8.37 12.26 -7.08
N ASN A 61 8.38 10.95 -7.27
CA ASN A 61 7.61 10.29 -8.32
C ASN A 61 6.11 10.58 -8.17
N LEU A 62 5.59 10.45 -6.94
CA LEU A 62 4.17 10.67 -6.64
C LEU A 62 3.75 12.13 -6.81
N GLN A 63 4.63 13.07 -6.53
CA GLN A 63 4.36 14.50 -6.75
C GLN A 63 4.16 14.83 -8.22
N ARG A 64 4.84 14.10 -9.12
CA ARG A 64 4.68 14.25 -10.55
C ARG A 64 3.49 13.47 -11.10
N ASP A 65 3.27 12.27 -10.59
CA ASP A 65 2.21 11.37 -11.05
C ASP A 65 1.72 10.55 -9.87
N PRO A 66 0.48 10.76 -9.41
CA PRO A 66 -0.03 10.08 -8.22
C PRO A 66 -0.37 8.61 -8.43
N ARG A 67 -0.38 8.13 -9.68
CA ARG A 67 -0.71 6.72 -9.96
C ARG A 67 0.32 5.81 -9.34
N ALA A 68 -0.17 4.77 -8.67
CA ALA A 68 0.69 3.85 -7.93
C ALA A 68 0.05 2.48 -7.81
N SER A 69 0.88 1.51 -7.50
CA SER A 69 0.44 0.17 -7.11
C SER A 69 1.11 -0.22 -5.80
N LEU A 70 0.48 -1.14 -5.08
CA LEU A 70 1.01 -1.61 -3.80
C LEU A 70 0.82 -3.12 -3.72
N LEU A 71 1.91 -3.84 -3.50
CA LEU A 71 1.87 -5.29 -3.28
C LEU A 71 1.88 -5.57 -1.78
N MET A 72 0.83 -6.25 -1.31
CA MET A 72 0.72 -6.76 0.06
C MET A 72 0.94 -8.27 0.01
N ASP A 73 2.09 -8.70 0.52
CA ASP A 73 2.57 -10.08 0.37
C ASP A 73 2.26 -10.88 1.63
N GLY A 74 1.34 -11.84 1.52
CA GLY A 74 0.99 -12.76 2.60
C GLY A 74 1.80 -14.05 2.59
N THR A 75 2.90 -14.11 1.82
CA THR A 75 3.64 -15.36 1.59
C THR A 75 5.01 -15.42 2.27
N LEU A 76 5.38 -14.39 3.03
CA LEU A 76 6.75 -14.23 3.58
C LEU A 76 7.20 -15.38 4.47
N THR A 77 6.27 -16.11 5.07
CA THR A 77 6.58 -17.25 5.96
C THR A 77 6.39 -18.61 5.27
N LEU A 78 6.00 -18.60 3.99
CA LEU A 78 5.69 -19.84 3.28
C LEU A 78 6.89 -20.41 2.57
N LYS A 79 7.02 -21.74 2.62
CA LYS A 79 8.06 -22.47 1.90
C LYS A 79 7.86 -22.38 0.40
N GLU A 80 6.59 -22.41 -0.06
CA GLU A 80 6.21 -22.32 -1.47
C GLU A 80 5.39 -21.02 -1.68
N PRO A 81 6.07 -19.88 -1.91
CA PRO A 81 5.36 -18.58 -1.92
C PRO A 81 4.21 -18.49 -2.93
N LEU A 82 4.35 -19.09 -4.11
CA LEU A 82 3.30 -18.97 -5.14
C LEU A 82 2.03 -19.75 -4.80
N THR A 83 2.03 -20.55 -3.75
CA THR A 83 0.81 -21.20 -3.26
C THR A 83 0.04 -20.35 -2.25
N GLY A 84 0.60 -19.23 -1.82
CA GLY A 84 0.04 -18.39 -0.76
C GLY A 84 -0.64 -17.12 -1.26
N PRO A 85 -1.28 -16.40 -0.34
CA PRO A 85 -2.08 -15.22 -0.68
C PRO A 85 -1.21 -13.98 -0.89
N ARG A 86 -1.58 -13.19 -1.91
CA ARG A 86 -1.00 -11.87 -2.15
C ARG A 86 -2.04 -10.96 -2.78
N LEU A 87 -1.91 -9.68 -2.53
CA LEU A 87 -2.86 -8.68 -2.99
C LEU A 87 -2.10 -7.55 -3.68
N THR A 88 -2.44 -7.28 -4.93
CA THR A 88 -1.97 -6.11 -5.65
C THR A 88 -3.07 -5.07 -5.67
N LEU A 89 -2.74 -3.87 -5.20
CA LEU A 89 -3.65 -2.72 -5.23
C LEU A 89 -3.19 -1.76 -6.30
N ILE A 90 -4.16 -1.21 -7.04
CA ILE A 90 -3.93 -0.13 -7.99
C ILE A 90 -4.70 1.07 -7.50
N GLY A 91 -4.10 2.25 -7.55
CA GLY A 91 -4.76 3.45 -7.10
C GLY A 91 -3.92 4.70 -7.26
N GLU A 92 -4.19 5.68 -6.42
CA GLU A 92 -3.47 6.95 -6.41
C GLU A 92 -3.02 7.28 -5.00
N VAL A 93 -1.85 7.92 -4.91
CA VAL A 93 -1.29 8.37 -3.63
C VAL A 93 -1.22 9.90 -3.65
N HIS A 94 -1.88 10.51 -2.68
CA HIS A 94 -1.91 11.96 -2.52
C HIS A 94 -1.52 12.34 -1.10
N LEU A 95 -1.01 13.56 -0.95
CA LEU A 95 -0.69 14.12 0.36
C LEU A 95 -1.96 14.11 1.23
N SER A 96 -1.83 13.65 2.48
CA SER A 96 -2.98 13.64 3.39
C SER A 96 -3.40 15.08 3.74
N PRO A 97 -4.70 15.38 3.69
CA PRO A 97 -5.22 16.67 4.14
C PRO A 97 -5.25 16.79 5.66
N ASP A 98 -5.10 15.69 6.38
CA ASP A 98 -5.12 15.64 7.85
C ASP A 98 -3.84 15.01 8.38
N GLN A 99 -2.76 15.77 8.35
CA GLN A 99 -1.44 15.29 8.78
C GLN A 99 -1.43 14.87 10.26
N ALA A 100 -2.10 15.62 11.12
CA ALA A 100 -2.10 15.34 12.56
C ALA A 100 -2.91 14.08 12.89
N GLY A 101 -4.09 13.91 12.28
CA GLY A 101 -4.91 12.73 12.48
C GLY A 101 -4.26 11.46 11.96
N ASP A 102 -3.67 11.54 10.76
CA ASP A 102 -2.97 10.41 10.16
C ASP A 102 -1.71 10.06 10.95
N LYS A 103 -1.00 11.05 11.48
CA LYS A 103 0.15 10.80 12.35
C LYS A 103 -0.25 10.00 13.58
N ALA A 104 -1.31 10.41 14.26
CA ALA A 104 -1.78 9.72 15.46
C ALA A 104 -2.14 8.27 15.16
N HIS A 105 -2.87 8.05 14.07
CA HIS A 105 -3.27 6.70 13.68
C HIS A 105 -2.07 5.86 13.22
N TYR A 106 -1.21 6.44 12.38
CA TYR A 106 -0.03 5.73 11.85
C TYR A 106 0.89 5.26 12.98
N LEU A 107 1.14 6.12 13.96
CA LEU A 107 2.01 5.77 15.10
C LEU A 107 1.38 4.71 16.01
N SER A 108 0.05 4.57 16.01
CA SER A 108 -0.61 3.48 16.74
C SER A 108 -0.32 2.12 16.09
N VAL A 109 -0.06 2.10 14.79
CA VAL A 109 0.27 0.88 14.03
C VAL A 109 1.78 0.65 13.97
N HIS A 110 2.54 1.71 13.77
CA HIS A 110 4.01 1.67 13.63
C HIS A 110 4.66 2.60 14.66
N PRO A 111 4.69 2.22 15.96
CA PRO A 111 5.23 3.12 17.01
C PRO A 111 6.70 3.49 16.82
N GLU A 112 7.50 2.66 16.16
CA GLU A 112 8.91 2.94 15.88
C GLU A 112 9.10 4.16 14.97
N ALA A 113 8.09 4.51 14.19
CA ALA A 113 8.15 5.65 13.29
C ALA A 113 8.21 7.00 14.02
N GLU A 114 7.93 7.03 15.33
CA GLU A 114 8.04 8.25 16.13
C GLU A 114 9.44 8.87 16.05
N MET A 115 10.46 8.03 15.84
CA MET A 115 11.85 8.49 15.72
C MET A 115 12.04 9.51 14.59
N TYR A 116 11.25 9.43 13.51
CA TYR A 116 11.42 10.28 12.33
C TYR A 116 10.13 10.97 11.86
N ALA A 117 8.97 10.61 12.40
CA ALA A 117 7.69 11.16 11.96
C ALA A 117 7.58 12.69 12.17
N GLY A 118 8.38 13.24 13.08
CA GLY A 118 8.42 14.69 13.33
C GLY A 118 9.45 15.44 12.49
N PHE A 119 10.26 14.76 11.68
CA PHE A 119 11.22 15.42 10.81
C PHE A 119 10.48 16.22 9.73
N GLY A 120 11.00 17.40 9.37
CA GLY A 120 10.30 18.32 8.47
C GLY A 120 10.12 17.83 7.03
N ASP A 121 10.94 16.86 6.60
CA ASP A 121 10.84 16.26 5.27
C ASP A 121 9.88 15.07 5.21
N PHE A 122 9.42 14.53 6.35
CA PHE A 122 8.47 13.42 6.39
C PHE A 122 7.05 13.92 6.45
N LYS A 123 6.20 13.36 5.57
CA LYS A 123 4.78 13.70 5.49
C LYS A 123 3.94 12.45 5.30
N PHE A 124 2.67 12.54 5.70
CA PHE A 124 1.71 11.45 5.54
C PHE A 124 0.99 11.59 4.20
N TYR A 125 0.91 10.46 3.52
CA TYR A 125 0.23 10.31 2.24
C TYR A 125 -0.86 9.25 2.38
N ARG A 126 -1.87 9.33 1.54
CA ARG A 126 -2.95 8.34 1.50
C ARG A 126 -2.96 7.63 0.16
N PHE A 127 -2.91 6.31 0.21
CA PHE A 127 -3.13 5.45 -0.96
C PHE A 127 -4.63 5.18 -1.05
N ARG A 128 -5.26 5.72 -2.08
CA ARG A 128 -6.67 5.50 -2.36
C ARG A 128 -6.80 4.37 -3.36
N ILE A 129 -7.46 3.29 -2.96
CA ILE A 129 -7.59 2.06 -3.75
C ILE A 129 -8.62 2.28 -4.86
N ALA A 130 -8.23 2.00 -6.11
CA ALA A 130 -9.15 1.96 -7.26
C ALA A 130 -9.55 0.53 -7.60
N GLU A 131 -8.63 -0.43 -7.42
CA GLU A 131 -8.88 -1.84 -7.75
C GLU A 131 -7.92 -2.72 -6.95
N GLY A 132 -8.37 -3.90 -6.58
CA GLY A 132 -7.52 -4.92 -6.00
C GLY A 132 -7.52 -6.18 -6.85
N LEU A 133 -6.35 -6.84 -6.94
CA LEU A 133 -6.22 -8.17 -7.53
C LEU A 133 -5.71 -9.10 -6.44
N PHE A 134 -6.57 -9.99 -5.99
CA PHE A 134 -6.25 -10.96 -4.96
C PHE A 134 -5.93 -12.31 -5.61
N VAL A 135 -4.75 -12.84 -5.30
CA VAL A 135 -4.33 -14.17 -5.74
C VAL A 135 -4.23 -15.03 -4.48
N ALA A 136 -5.11 -16.02 -4.36
CA ALA A 136 -5.15 -16.91 -3.21
C ALA A 136 -4.21 -18.11 -3.35
N GLY A 137 -3.61 -18.27 -4.52
CA GLY A 137 -2.75 -19.39 -4.90
C GLY A 137 -2.95 -19.72 -6.37
N PHE A 138 -2.40 -20.85 -6.83
CA PHE A 138 -2.47 -21.22 -8.23
C PHE A 138 -3.92 -21.28 -8.75
N GLY A 139 -4.19 -20.54 -9.84
CA GLY A 139 -5.48 -20.56 -10.52
C GLY A 139 -6.62 -19.88 -9.78
N ARG A 140 -6.35 -19.25 -8.63
CA ARG A 140 -7.37 -18.62 -7.79
C ARG A 140 -7.15 -17.12 -7.75
N ILE A 141 -7.66 -16.43 -8.76
CA ILE A 141 -7.43 -15.00 -8.99
C ILE A 141 -8.78 -14.27 -8.95
N PHE A 142 -8.88 -13.20 -8.18
CA PHE A 142 -10.12 -12.44 -7.98
C PHE A 142 -9.85 -10.95 -8.06
N ARG A 143 -10.65 -10.24 -8.87
CA ARG A 143 -10.66 -8.78 -8.87
C ARG A 143 -11.63 -8.28 -7.83
N LEU A 144 -11.21 -7.27 -7.06
CA LEU A 144 -12.00 -6.71 -5.98
C LEU A 144 -12.14 -5.19 -6.18
N THR A 145 -13.34 -4.70 -5.88
CA THR A 145 -13.60 -3.26 -5.85
C THR A 145 -13.11 -2.66 -4.53
N PRO A 146 -12.94 -1.33 -4.46
CA PRO A 146 -12.60 -0.69 -3.19
C PRO A 146 -13.58 -1.01 -2.06
N GLU A 147 -14.87 -1.11 -2.39
CA GLU A 147 -15.92 -1.41 -1.41
C GLU A 147 -15.77 -2.81 -0.84
N GLU A 148 -15.36 -3.77 -1.66
CA GLU A 148 -15.14 -5.14 -1.22
C GLU A 148 -13.89 -5.28 -0.32
N LEU A 149 -13.02 -4.28 -0.34
CA LEU A 149 -11.78 -4.25 0.46
C LEU A 149 -11.93 -3.46 1.77
N ARG A 150 -13.10 -2.91 2.04
CA ARG A 150 -13.38 -2.19 3.29
C ARG A 150 -13.82 -3.10 4.43
#